data_b1f1827039e0a41b4af88ac4670bfad5
#
_entry.id   b1f1827039e0a41b4af88ac4670bfad5
#
_cell.length_a   1.000
_cell.length_b   1.000
_cell.length_c   1.000
_cell.angle_alpha   90.00
_cell.angle_beta   90.00
_cell.angle_gamma   90.00
#
_symmetry.space_group_name_H-M   'P 1'
#
loop_
_entity.id
_entity.type
_entity.pdbx_description
1 polymer ?
#
loop_
_entity_poly.entity_id
_entity_poly.type
_entity_poly.pdbx_seq_one_letter_code
_entity_poly.pdbx_strand_id
1 'polypeptide(L)'
;MHQLSETKKAYLEKVSHRGIISALAFDQRGALKRMMAAHQETEPRVEQMEALKVLVSEELTPYASSILLDPEYGLPATKVRDESAGLLLAYEKTGYDATTTSRLPDCLGEWSVKRLKEAGADAIKFLLYYDVDGNEQINLQKQAYIERIGSECTAEDIPFFLEILSYDENIVDNSSCLLYTSD
;
A
#
# COMPACT_ATOMS: atom_id res chain seq x y z
N MET A 1 -11.95 -0.46 25.06
CA MET A 1 -11.20 -1.19 24.02
C MET A 1 -12.22 -1.73 23.04
N HIS A 2 -12.23 -1.26 21.78
CA HIS A 2 -13.13 -1.84 20.78
C HIS A 2 -12.65 -3.26 20.46
N GLN A 3 -13.53 -4.22 20.64
CA GLN A 3 -13.23 -5.62 20.32
C GLN A 3 -13.33 -5.77 18.79
N LEU A 4 -12.32 -6.41 18.18
CA LEU A 4 -12.36 -6.73 16.75
C LEU A 4 -13.54 -7.67 16.46
N SER A 5 -14.21 -7.43 15.34
CA SER A 5 -15.21 -8.38 14.83
C SER A 5 -14.59 -9.72 14.47
N GLU A 6 -15.38 -10.78 14.46
CA GLU A 6 -14.89 -12.09 14.02
C GLU A 6 -14.46 -12.09 12.53
N THR A 7 -15.12 -11.29 11.70
CA THR A 7 -14.72 -11.08 10.30
C THR A 7 -13.34 -10.46 10.18
N LYS A 8 -13.06 -9.37 10.92
CA LYS A 8 -11.72 -8.75 10.92
C LYS A 8 -10.64 -9.69 11.45
N LYS A 9 -10.94 -10.47 12.48
CA LYS A 9 -10.01 -11.50 12.98
C LYS A 9 -9.68 -12.51 11.89
N ALA A 10 -10.70 -13.04 11.21
CA ALA A 10 -10.51 -14.00 10.13
C ALA A 10 -9.67 -13.42 8.98
N TYR A 11 -9.86 -12.16 8.62
CA TYR A 11 -9.01 -11.48 7.63
C TYR A 11 -7.57 -11.30 8.12
N LEU A 12 -7.36 -10.93 9.39
CA LEU A 12 -6.02 -10.82 9.96
C LEU A 12 -5.30 -12.18 10.01
N GLU A 13 -6.03 -13.26 10.27
CA GLU A 13 -5.49 -14.63 10.20
C GLU A 13 -5.02 -14.99 8.80
N LYS A 14 -5.76 -14.59 7.75
CA LYS A 14 -5.37 -14.84 6.35
C LYS A 14 -4.09 -14.12 5.94
N VAL A 15 -3.83 -12.92 6.46
CA VAL A 15 -2.63 -12.15 6.12
C VAL A 15 -1.44 -12.44 7.06
N SER A 16 -1.61 -13.37 8.00
CA SER A 16 -0.57 -13.72 8.99
C SER A 16 -0.36 -15.22 9.10
N HIS A 17 0.87 -15.63 9.45
CA HIS A 17 1.18 -16.98 9.87
C HIS A 17 1.56 -17.00 11.35
N ARG A 18 0.85 -17.78 12.17
CA ARG A 18 1.08 -17.86 13.62
C ARG A 18 1.08 -16.49 14.32
N GLY A 19 0.22 -15.58 13.87
CA GLY A 19 0.12 -14.23 14.40
C GLY A 19 1.22 -13.27 13.95
N ILE A 20 2.07 -13.67 13.00
CA ILE A 20 3.13 -12.84 12.43
C ILE A 20 2.78 -12.50 10.99
N ILE A 21 2.84 -11.22 10.64
CA ILE A 21 2.68 -10.74 9.27
C ILE A 21 4.07 -10.59 8.66
N SER A 22 4.38 -11.43 7.67
CA SER A 22 5.58 -11.38 6.86
C SER A 22 5.16 -11.18 5.41
N ALA A 23 4.75 -9.96 5.10
CA ALA A 23 4.18 -9.62 3.80
C ALA A 23 5.25 -9.35 2.76
N LEU A 24 5.08 -9.87 1.56
CA LEU A 24 5.83 -9.49 0.38
C LEU A 24 5.23 -8.19 -0.18
N ALA A 25 5.91 -7.05 0.01
CA ALA A 25 5.46 -5.76 -0.48
C ALA A 25 5.88 -5.55 -1.95
N PHE A 26 4.92 -5.61 -2.86
CA PHE A 26 5.17 -5.44 -4.30
C PHE A 26 4.10 -4.56 -4.98
N ASP A 27 3.72 -3.50 -4.32
CA ASP A 27 2.75 -2.49 -4.80
C ASP A 27 3.39 -1.32 -5.57
N GLN A 28 4.71 -1.33 -5.77
CA GLN A 28 5.43 -0.31 -6.54
C GLN A 28 4.90 -0.26 -7.98
N ARG A 29 4.66 0.96 -8.47
CA ARG A 29 4.17 1.27 -9.82
C ARG A 29 5.17 2.16 -10.55
N GLY A 30 5.18 3.45 -10.27
CA GLY A 30 6.09 4.39 -10.89
C GLY A 30 7.57 4.10 -10.63
N ALA A 31 7.94 3.67 -9.42
CA ALA A 31 9.31 3.26 -9.12
C ALA A 31 9.71 2.01 -9.90
N LEU A 32 8.86 0.98 -9.94
CA LEU A 32 9.09 -0.23 -10.71
C LEU A 32 9.24 0.08 -12.20
N LYS A 33 8.35 0.92 -12.75
CA LYS A 33 8.43 1.36 -14.14
C LYS A 33 9.77 2.02 -14.46
N ARG A 34 10.24 2.93 -13.60
CA ARG A 34 11.56 3.56 -13.77
C ARG A 34 12.72 2.56 -13.67
N MET A 35 12.66 1.61 -12.75
CA MET A 35 13.69 0.56 -12.63
C MET A 35 13.75 -0.30 -13.87
N MET A 36 12.62 -0.73 -14.41
CA MET A 36 12.56 -1.50 -15.65
C MET A 36 13.06 -0.69 -16.84
N ALA A 37 12.65 0.58 -16.96
CA ALA A 37 13.11 1.46 -18.05
C ALA A 37 14.62 1.69 -18.04
N ALA A 38 15.26 1.64 -16.87
CA ALA A 38 16.73 1.77 -16.79
C ALA A 38 17.50 0.56 -17.38
N HIS A 39 16.81 -0.56 -17.60
CA HIS A 39 17.40 -1.80 -18.12
C HIS A 39 16.90 -2.20 -19.51
N GLN A 40 16.15 -1.34 -20.19
CA GLN A 40 15.65 -1.56 -21.54
C GLN A 40 15.62 -0.26 -22.33
N GLU A 41 15.55 -0.33 -23.66
CA GLU A 41 15.60 0.83 -24.56
C GLU A 41 14.30 1.66 -24.59
N THR A 42 13.19 1.08 -24.16
CA THR A 42 11.86 1.69 -24.24
C THR A 42 11.17 1.68 -22.88
N GLU A 43 10.19 2.55 -22.70
CA GLU A 43 9.29 2.51 -21.51
C GLU A 43 8.61 1.13 -21.39
N PRO A 44 8.54 0.58 -20.16
CA PRO A 44 7.82 -0.68 -19.93
C PRO A 44 6.34 -0.54 -20.29
N ARG A 45 5.82 -1.52 -20.99
CA ARG A 45 4.40 -1.64 -21.28
C ARG A 45 3.67 -2.22 -20.08
N VAL A 46 2.34 -2.02 -20.04
CA VAL A 46 1.46 -2.55 -18.99
C VAL A 46 1.65 -4.07 -18.83
N GLU A 47 1.65 -4.79 -19.93
CA GLU A 47 1.78 -6.27 -19.92
C GLU A 47 3.12 -6.75 -19.33
N GLN A 48 4.18 -5.95 -19.45
CA GLN A 48 5.48 -6.28 -18.86
C GLN A 48 5.48 -6.05 -17.34
N MET A 49 4.81 -5.00 -16.89
CA MET A 49 4.61 -4.73 -15.46
C MET A 49 3.77 -5.84 -14.81
N GLU A 50 2.66 -6.21 -15.43
CA GLU A 50 1.79 -7.29 -14.98
C GLU A 50 2.52 -8.62 -14.95
N ALA A 51 3.23 -8.97 -16.03
CA ALA A 51 3.98 -10.23 -16.12
C ALA A 51 5.05 -10.35 -15.02
N LEU A 52 5.76 -9.26 -14.71
CA LEU A 52 6.72 -9.27 -13.61
C LEU A 52 6.03 -9.47 -12.25
N LYS A 53 4.90 -8.81 -12.02
CA LYS A 53 4.14 -8.98 -10.78
C LYS A 53 3.58 -10.40 -10.65
N VAL A 54 3.12 -11.00 -11.74
CA VAL A 54 2.68 -12.40 -11.80
C VAL A 54 3.83 -13.33 -11.42
N LEU A 55 5.00 -13.18 -12.05
CA LEU A 55 6.17 -14.02 -11.77
C LEU A 55 6.60 -13.92 -10.30
N VAL A 56 6.72 -12.71 -9.77
CA VAL A 56 7.09 -12.47 -8.36
C VAL A 56 6.06 -13.06 -7.40
N SER A 57 4.78 -12.91 -7.72
CA SER A 57 3.70 -13.46 -6.90
C SER A 57 3.76 -14.99 -6.87
N GLU A 58 3.90 -15.64 -8.02
CA GLU A 58 3.97 -17.10 -8.13
C GLU A 58 5.16 -17.69 -7.39
N GLU A 59 6.34 -17.09 -7.57
CA GLU A 59 7.60 -17.64 -7.04
C GLU A 59 7.82 -17.33 -5.54
N LEU A 60 7.35 -16.20 -5.03
CA LEU A 60 7.72 -15.75 -3.70
C LEU A 60 6.62 -15.83 -2.65
N THR A 61 5.35 -15.88 -3.03
CA THR A 61 4.26 -15.97 -2.05
C THR A 61 4.21 -17.27 -1.25
N PRO A 62 4.74 -18.43 -1.72
CA PRO A 62 4.88 -19.61 -0.87
C PRO A 62 5.72 -19.40 0.39
N TYR A 63 6.55 -18.35 0.42
CA TYR A 63 7.44 -18.02 1.54
C TYR A 63 6.96 -16.82 2.36
N ALA A 64 5.81 -16.25 2.03
CA ALA A 64 5.26 -15.07 2.68
C ALA A 64 3.91 -15.38 3.34
N SER A 65 3.53 -14.63 4.37
CA SER A 65 2.18 -14.75 4.95
C SER A 65 1.12 -14.05 4.10
N SER A 66 1.55 -13.09 3.31
CA SER A 66 0.67 -12.29 2.45
C SER A 66 1.48 -11.56 1.39
N ILE A 67 0.79 -11.02 0.38
CA ILE A 67 1.36 -10.11 -0.60
C ILE A 67 0.59 -8.81 -0.62
N LEU A 68 1.32 -7.70 -0.73
CA LEU A 68 0.76 -6.37 -1.00
C LEU A 68 0.94 -6.05 -2.49
N LEU A 69 -0.16 -5.84 -3.17
CA LEU A 69 -0.22 -5.47 -4.59
C LEU A 69 -1.00 -4.17 -4.79
N ASP A 70 -0.83 -3.57 -5.94
CA ASP A 70 -1.66 -2.46 -6.42
C ASP A 70 -2.76 -2.96 -7.38
N PRO A 71 -3.90 -2.29 -7.46
CA PRO A 71 -4.96 -2.72 -8.38
C PRO A 71 -4.73 -2.28 -9.83
N GLU A 72 -3.73 -1.44 -10.13
CA GLU A 72 -3.47 -0.96 -11.50
C GLU A 72 -2.74 -2.02 -12.35
N TYR A 73 -1.73 -2.69 -11.78
CA TYR A 73 -0.91 -3.70 -12.47
C TYR A 73 -0.87 -5.04 -11.73
N GLY A 74 -1.35 -5.10 -10.49
CA GLY A 74 -1.22 -6.25 -9.62
C GLY A 74 -2.38 -7.25 -9.70
N LEU A 75 -3.53 -6.90 -10.30
CA LEU A 75 -4.70 -7.78 -10.29
C LEU A 75 -4.47 -9.15 -10.96
N PRO A 76 -3.73 -9.28 -12.07
CA PRO A 76 -3.38 -10.59 -12.60
C PRO A 76 -2.58 -11.44 -11.61
N ALA A 77 -1.67 -10.83 -10.86
CA ALA A 77 -0.82 -11.48 -9.88
C ALA A 77 -1.60 -12.03 -8.66
N THR A 78 -2.76 -11.45 -8.34
CA THR A 78 -3.60 -11.95 -7.25
C THR A 78 -4.10 -13.38 -7.49
N LYS A 79 -4.18 -13.81 -8.75
CA LYS A 79 -4.73 -15.10 -9.17
C LYS A 79 -3.74 -16.26 -9.08
N VAL A 80 -2.45 -15.94 -9.05
CA VAL A 80 -1.35 -16.93 -9.07
C VAL A 80 -0.61 -17.01 -7.75
N ARG A 81 -0.95 -16.15 -6.77
CA ARG A 81 -0.36 -16.23 -5.44
C ARG A 81 -0.67 -17.57 -4.79
N ASP A 82 0.20 -18.02 -3.92
CA ASP A 82 -0.03 -19.20 -3.09
C ASP A 82 -1.32 -19.06 -2.29
N GLU A 83 -2.10 -20.12 -2.19
CA GLU A 83 -3.39 -20.12 -1.51
C GLU A 83 -3.28 -19.78 -0.01
N SER A 84 -2.14 -20.04 0.61
CA SER A 84 -1.85 -19.70 2.01
C SER A 84 -1.50 -18.23 2.21
N ALA A 85 -1.16 -17.51 1.16
CA ALA A 85 -0.80 -16.08 1.25
C ALA A 85 -2.04 -15.19 1.15
N GLY A 86 -2.27 -14.36 2.17
CA GLY A 86 -3.32 -13.35 2.14
C GLY A 86 -3.02 -12.22 1.15
N LEU A 87 -4.02 -11.40 0.83
CA LEU A 87 -3.91 -10.30 -0.12
C LEU A 87 -4.18 -8.95 0.55
N LEU A 88 -3.20 -8.05 0.48
CA LEU A 88 -3.40 -6.63 0.73
C LEU A 88 -3.46 -5.89 -0.60
N LEU A 89 -4.38 -4.93 -0.75
CA LEU A 89 -4.43 -4.05 -1.91
C LEU A 89 -4.20 -2.59 -1.51
N ALA A 90 -3.33 -1.93 -2.26
CA ALA A 90 -3.05 -0.51 -2.10
C ALA A 90 -4.21 0.33 -2.63
N TYR A 91 -4.65 1.32 -1.85
CA TYR A 91 -5.76 2.21 -2.21
C TYR A 91 -5.27 3.59 -2.65
N GLU A 92 -4.07 3.97 -2.24
CA GLU A 92 -3.48 5.25 -2.64
C GLU A 92 -3.11 5.28 -4.12
N LYS A 93 -3.21 6.47 -4.70
CA LYS A 93 -2.62 6.80 -5.99
C LYS A 93 -1.11 6.84 -5.88
N THR A 94 -0.41 6.23 -6.85
CA THR A 94 1.05 6.15 -6.79
C THR A 94 1.71 7.51 -6.82
N GLY A 95 2.69 7.68 -5.96
CA GLY A 95 3.55 8.84 -5.97
C GLY A 95 2.74 10.13 -5.88
N TYR A 96 2.19 10.42 -4.71
CA TYR A 96 1.70 11.78 -4.47
C TYR A 96 2.69 12.77 -5.06
N ASP A 97 2.20 13.86 -5.61
CA ASP A 97 3.05 14.86 -6.25
C ASP A 97 4.22 15.25 -5.31
N ALA A 98 5.38 14.65 -5.58
CA ALA A 98 6.60 14.90 -4.79
C ALA A 98 7.15 16.31 -5.03
N THR A 99 6.57 17.05 -5.99
CA THR A 99 6.90 18.45 -6.28
C THR A 99 6.16 19.41 -5.37
N THR A 100 5.12 18.93 -4.65
CA THR A 100 4.40 19.73 -3.66
C THR A 100 4.87 19.40 -2.25
N THR A 101 5.16 20.41 -1.45
CA THR A 101 5.60 20.24 -0.06
C THR A 101 4.51 19.62 0.82
N SER A 102 3.24 19.86 0.50
CA SER A 102 2.09 19.36 1.27
C SER A 102 1.89 17.86 1.16
N ARG A 103 2.20 17.26 0.02
CA ARG A 103 1.97 15.83 -0.27
C ARG A 103 0.63 15.34 0.27
N LEU A 104 -0.47 16.00 -0.13
CA LEU A 104 -1.82 15.62 0.29
C LEU A 104 -2.18 14.24 -0.27
N PRO A 105 -2.80 13.36 0.55
CA PRO A 105 -3.18 12.02 0.12
C PRO A 105 -4.21 12.06 -1.00
N ASP A 106 -4.12 11.08 -1.90
CA ASP A 106 -5.06 10.88 -2.99
C ASP A 106 -5.34 9.38 -3.19
N CYS A 107 -6.60 9.01 -3.32
CA CYS A 107 -7.02 7.65 -3.63
C CYS A 107 -7.10 7.42 -5.13
N LEU A 108 -6.98 6.17 -5.53
CA LEU A 108 -7.34 5.73 -6.87
C LEU A 108 -8.82 5.99 -7.12
N GLY A 109 -9.15 6.92 -8.03
CA GLY A 109 -10.51 7.42 -8.25
C GLY A 109 -11.51 6.36 -8.73
N GLU A 110 -11.01 5.29 -9.31
CA GLU A 110 -11.83 4.17 -9.82
C GLU A 110 -12.11 3.11 -8.74
N TRP A 111 -11.47 3.24 -7.56
CA TRP A 111 -11.53 2.28 -6.47
C TRP A 111 -12.19 2.86 -5.22
N SER A 112 -12.66 1.97 -4.39
CA SER A 112 -13.12 2.22 -3.02
C SER A 112 -12.75 1.00 -2.18
N VAL A 113 -12.80 1.11 -0.87
CA VAL A 113 -12.58 -0.04 0.03
C VAL A 113 -13.48 -1.22 -0.35
N LYS A 114 -14.75 -0.95 -0.63
CA LYS A 114 -15.70 -1.96 -1.10
C LYS A 114 -15.23 -2.66 -2.37
N ARG A 115 -14.83 -1.90 -3.39
CA ARG A 115 -14.39 -2.47 -4.68
C ARG A 115 -13.10 -3.27 -4.54
N LEU A 116 -12.16 -2.81 -3.71
CA LEU A 116 -10.93 -3.56 -3.40
C LEU A 116 -11.24 -4.88 -2.69
N LYS A 117 -12.18 -4.87 -1.75
CA LYS A 117 -12.68 -6.08 -1.09
C LYS A 117 -13.35 -7.04 -2.09
N GLU A 118 -14.20 -6.53 -2.98
CA GLU A 118 -14.82 -7.30 -4.07
C GLU A 118 -13.78 -7.88 -5.05
N ALA A 119 -12.64 -7.20 -5.23
CA ALA A 119 -11.50 -7.70 -6.00
C ALA A 119 -10.66 -8.77 -5.26
N GLY A 120 -11.03 -9.10 -4.02
CA GLY A 120 -10.44 -10.19 -3.24
C GLY A 120 -9.46 -9.76 -2.16
N ALA A 121 -9.37 -8.46 -1.83
CA ALA A 121 -8.52 -7.99 -0.75
C ALA A 121 -8.96 -8.58 0.61
N ASP A 122 -8.00 -9.08 1.37
CA ASP A 122 -8.15 -9.46 2.77
C ASP A 122 -7.83 -8.28 3.71
N ALA A 123 -7.10 -7.29 3.22
CA ALA A 123 -6.83 -6.04 3.92
C ALA A 123 -6.60 -4.89 2.93
N ILE A 124 -6.83 -3.68 3.40
CA ILE A 124 -6.58 -2.44 2.64
C ILE A 124 -5.31 -1.79 3.17
N LYS A 125 -4.44 -1.35 2.27
CA LYS A 125 -3.25 -0.57 2.62
C LYS A 125 -3.38 0.85 2.07
N PHE A 126 -2.92 1.82 2.84
CA PHE A 126 -2.78 3.20 2.39
C PHE A 126 -1.45 3.78 2.87
N LEU A 127 -0.70 4.39 1.95
CA LEU A 127 0.54 5.10 2.26
C LEU A 127 0.24 6.57 2.51
N LEU A 128 0.72 7.09 3.64
CA LEU A 128 0.62 8.49 4.03
C LEU A 128 2.01 9.11 4.20
N TYR A 129 2.31 10.16 3.43
CA TYR A 129 3.42 11.04 3.74
C TYR A 129 3.02 11.99 4.87
N TYR A 130 3.79 12.03 5.94
CA TYR A 130 3.49 12.84 7.11
C TYR A 130 4.73 13.59 7.60
N ASP A 131 4.60 14.91 7.70
CA ASP A 131 5.59 15.78 8.31
C ASP A 131 5.04 16.22 9.67
N VAL A 132 5.68 15.74 10.75
CA VAL A 132 5.22 15.99 12.13
C VAL A 132 5.30 17.47 12.47
N ASP A 133 6.35 18.13 12.00
CA ASP A 133 6.63 19.56 12.26
C ASP A 133 6.08 20.47 11.13
N GLY A 134 5.40 19.86 10.15
CA GLY A 134 4.83 20.56 9.01
C GLY A 134 3.59 21.39 9.34
N ASN A 135 3.02 22.00 8.32
CA ASN A 135 1.86 22.87 8.47
C ASN A 135 0.66 22.17 9.11
N GLU A 136 0.16 22.73 10.23
CA GLU A 136 -0.95 22.15 11.01
C GLU A 136 -2.22 21.94 10.17
N GLN A 137 -2.58 22.86 9.28
CA GLN A 137 -3.76 22.76 8.42
C GLN A 137 -3.63 21.60 7.42
N ILE A 138 -2.43 21.41 6.89
CA ILE A 138 -2.12 20.27 6.00
C ILE A 138 -2.21 18.95 6.77
N ASN A 139 -1.64 18.90 7.97
CA ASN A 139 -1.72 17.70 8.81
C ASN A 139 -3.15 17.36 9.23
N LEU A 140 -3.98 18.36 9.56
CA LEU A 140 -5.40 18.16 9.83
C LEU A 140 -6.16 17.59 8.61
N GLN A 141 -5.85 18.05 7.39
CA GLN A 141 -6.43 17.50 6.17
C GLN A 141 -6.02 16.03 5.97
N LYS A 142 -4.75 15.71 6.19
CA LYS A 142 -4.23 14.33 6.13
C LYS A 142 -4.93 13.42 7.13
N GLN A 143 -5.04 13.86 8.38
CA GLN A 143 -5.74 13.11 9.43
C GLN A 143 -7.20 12.86 9.07
N ALA A 144 -7.91 13.90 8.61
CA ALA A 144 -9.30 13.77 8.18
C ALA A 144 -9.47 12.84 6.97
N TYR A 145 -8.49 12.77 6.09
CA TYR A 145 -8.50 11.86 4.94
C TYR A 145 -8.37 10.40 5.39
N ILE A 146 -7.40 10.13 6.26
CA ILE A 146 -7.17 8.79 6.82
C ILE A 146 -8.37 8.32 7.67
N GLU A 147 -8.99 9.22 8.43
CA GLU A 147 -10.21 8.91 9.18
C GLU A 147 -11.33 8.43 8.25
N ARG A 148 -11.50 9.05 7.08
CA ARG A 148 -12.52 8.60 6.09
C ARG A 148 -12.21 7.21 5.55
N ILE A 149 -10.95 6.92 5.21
CA ILE A 149 -10.54 5.56 4.77
C ILE A 149 -10.78 4.55 5.90
N GLY A 150 -10.42 4.89 7.13
CA GLY A 150 -10.67 4.06 8.30
C GLY A 150 -12.16 3.78 8.53
N SER A 151 -13.01 4.77 8.29
CA SER A 151 -14.46 4.65 8.37
C SER A 151 -15.01 3.75 7.26
N GLU A 152 -14.52 3.85 6.01
CA GLU A 152 -14.85 2.91 4.93
C GLU A 152 -14.45 1.48 5.29
N CYS A 153 -13.22 1.28 5.78
CA CYS A 153 -12.74 -0.03 6.22
C CYS A 153 -13.55 -0.60 7.38
N THR A 154 -14.07 0.27 8.23
CA THR A 154 -14.96 -0.14 9.34
C THR A 154 -16.32 -0.56 8.80
N ALA A 155 -16.90 0.18 7.86
CA ALA A 155 -18.18 -0.14 7.24
C ALA A 155 -18.13 -1.46 6.44
N GLU A 156 -17.00 -1.74 5.80
CA GLU A 156 -16.77 -2.98 5.04
C GLU A 156 -16.26 -4.13 5.92
N ASP A 157 -16.04 -3.89 7.21
CA ASP A 157 -15.52 -4.87 8.17
C ASP A 157 -14.22 -5.55 7.71
N ILE A 158 -13.28 -4.76 7.16
CA ILE A 158 -12.00 -5.20 6.63
C ILE A 158 -10.83 -4.53 7.38
N PRO A 159 -9.68 -5.19 7.61
CA PRO A 159 -8.50 -4.58 8.22
C PRO A 159 -7.92 -3.44 7.38
N PHE A 160 -7.41 -2.42 8.06
CA PHE A 160 -6.73 -1.27 7.47
C PHE A 160 -5.28 -1.22 7.92
N PHE A 161 -4.35 -1.16 6.98
CA PHE A 161 -2.92 -1.00 7.20
C PHE A 161 -2.49 0.39 6.74
N LEU A 162 -2.12 1.24 7.67
CA LEU A 162 -1.58 2.56 7.39
C LEU A 162 -0.05 2.51 7.39
N GLU A 163 0.55 2.76 6.22
CA GLU A 163 1.98 2.95 6.08
C GLU A 163 2.29 4.44 6.17
N ILE A 164 3.06 4.84 7.19
CA ILE A 164 3.46 6.23 7.36
C ILE A 164 4.90 6.39 6.90
N LEU A 165 5.10 7.25 5.89
CA LEU A 165 6.40 7.75 5.49
C LEU A 165 6.58 9.16 6.02
N SER A 166 7.41 9.30 7.07
CA SER A 166 7.78 10.61 7.58
C SER A 166 8.73 11.31 6.61
N TYR A 167 8.56 12.62 6.49
CA TYR A 167 9.44 13.50 5.74
C TYR A 167 9.50 14.87 6.44
N ASP A 168 10.49 15.66 6.10
CA ASP A 168 10.60 17.06 6.50
C ASP A 168 10.67 17.92 5.23
N GLU A 169 9.74 18.86 5.06
CA GLU A 169 9.68 19.74 3.88
C GLU A 169 10.91 20.63 3.72
N ASN A 170 11.68 20.83 4.79
CA ASN A 170 12.89 21.64 4.80
C ASN A 170 14.16 20.85 4.45
N ILE A 171 14.11 19.53 4.38
CA ILE A 171 15.24 18.66 4.06
C ILE A 171 15.17 18.27 2.59
N VAL A 172 16.14 18.74 1.80
CA VAL A 172 16.25 18.49 0.35
C VAL A 172 16.73 17.06 0.06
N ASP A 173 17.55 16.50 0.93
CA ASP A 173 18.09 15.13 0.79
C ASP A 173 17.48 14.18 1.82
N ASN A 174 16.44 13.48 1.40
CA ASN A 174 15.76 12.47 2.20
C ASN A 174 16.56 11.14 2.33
N SER A 175 17.77 11.06 1.79
CA SER A 175 18.62 9.88 1.91
C SER A 175 19.41 9.83 3.22
N SER A 176 19.40 10.92 4.01
CA SER A 176 20.07 10.94 5.30
C SER A 176 19.27 10.17 6.35
N CYS A 177 19.94 9.27 7.04
CA CYS A 177 19.40 8.38 8.09
C CYS A 177 18.89 9.15 9.35
N LEU A 178 19.02 10.46 9.40
CA LEU A 178 18.64 11.33 10.53
C LEU A 178 17.12 11.45 10.74
N LEU A 179 16.31 11.14 9.72
CA LEU A 179 14.85 11.14 9.82
C LEU A 179 14.30 9.97 10.67
N TYR A 180 15.11 8.97 10.95
CA TYR A 180 14.69 7.76 11.69
C TYR A 180 15.21 7.70 13.13
N THR A 181 15.92 8.72 13.59
CA THR A 181 16.58 8.73 14.91
C THR A 181 16.08 9.83 15.84
N SER A 182 14.94 10.46 15.57
CA SER A 182 14.31 11.31 16.57
C SER A 182 13.59 10.40 17.59
N ASP A 183 14.18 10.37 18.77
CA ASP A 183 13.64 9.73 19.98
C ASP A 183 12.22 10.18 20.32
#